data_f85b3942b3474a71522106e989d6808e
#
_entry.id   f85b3942b3474a71522106e989d6808e
#
_cell.length_a   1.000
_cell.length_b   1.000
_cell.length_c   1.000
_cell.angle_alpha   90.00
_cell.angle_beta   90.00
_cell.angle_gamma   90.00
#
_symmetry.space_group_name_H-M   'P 1'
#
loop_
_entity.id
_entity.type
_entity.pdbx_description
1 polymer ?
#
loop_
_entity_poly.entity_id
_entity_poly.type
_entity_poly.pdbx_seq_one_letter_code
_entity_poly.pdbx_strand_id
1 'polypeptide(L)'
;MENEKLLQIKEKALQEIQEANTSDELNNVRNTYLAKKSELSSMSSLIGTLPVEEKKAFGQALNEVRVAITNAIEEKMVFLKNKELDEKLAKETIDISLPGRSNGLGARNPFHIIIDEITEIFLGMGFDVADGPEVEIDHYNFELLNIPKDHPARDMQDTFYINENVLMRTHTSPVQAHAMEAAQGKPIRIICPGKTYRRDDDDATHSHQFAQVEGLVIDKNINIGHLKSTLELFAKKMFGEKREIRLRSSYFPFTEPSVEVDISCANCGGKGCSMCKGTGYIEILGGGMVHPNVLKMNGYDPEVYSGFAFGIGIDRTAMLRYGIDDVRKLYTNDVRFIRQFKKMS
;
A
#
# COMPACT_ATOMS: atom_id res chain seq x y z
N MET A 1 82.19 15.75 11.31
CA MET A 1 81.68 16.69 10.26
C MET A 1 80.43 16.13 9.57
N GLU A 2 80.36 14.88 9.04
CA GLU A 2 79.19 14.42 8.31
C GLU A 2 77.99 14.05 9.20
N ASN A 3 78.24 13.50 10.39
CA ASN A 3 77.17 13.26 11.36
C ASN A 3 76.55 14.57 11.92
N GLU A 4 77.31 15.61 12.03
CA GLU A 4 76.79 16.92 12.44
C GLU A 4 75.88 17.52 11.37
N LYS A 5 76.20 17.35 10.10
CA LYS A 5 75.35 17.76 8.97
C LYS A 5 74.01 16.99 8.95
N LEU A 6 74.08 15.66 9.26
CA LEU A 6 72.82 14.87 9.36
C LEU A 6 71.92 15.33 10.49
N LEU A 7 72.49 15.71 11.64
CA LEU A 7 71.75 16.25 12.77
C LEU A 7 71.13 17.61 12.43
N GLN A 8 71.90 18.49 11.77
CA GLN A 8 71.37 19.80 11.30
C GLN A 8 70.23 19.63 10.30
N ILE A 9 70.30 18.68 9.36
CA ILE A 9 69.21 18.37 8.40
C ILE A 9 67.99 17.86 9.17
N LYS A 10 68.18 16.98 10.17
CA LYS A 10 67.06 16.49 11.00
C LYS A 10 66.36 17.60 11.72
N GLU A 11 67.13 18.48 12.43
CA GLU A 11 66.59 19.57 13.21
C GLU A 11 65.82 20.58 12.32
N LYS A 12 66.40 20.94 11.19
CA LYS A 12 65.75 21.83 10.21
C LYS A 12 64.49 21.20 9.61
N ALA A 13 64.51 19.92 9.24
CA ALA A 13 63.35 19.23 8.75
C ALA A 13 62.22 19.15 9.78
N LEU A 14 62.54 18.84 11.05
CA LEU A 14 61.55 18.79 12.14
C LEU A 14 60.96 20.14 12.42
N GLN A 15 61.74 21.24 12.36
CA GLN A 15 61.26 22.57 12.50
C GLN A 15 60.29 22.96 11.37
N GLU A 16 60.64 22.72 10.10
CA GLU A 16 59.78 22.99 8.95
C GLU A 16 58.48 22.17 9.00
N ILE A 17 58.52 20.92 9.50
CA ILE A 17 57.36 20.06 9.71
C ILE A 17 56.45 20.67 10.78
N GLN A 18 57.01 21.22 11.89
CA GLN A 18 56.21 21.90 12.93
C GLN A 18 55.56 23.16 12.44
N GLU A 19 56.24 23.97 11.64
CA GLU A 19 55.77 25.25 11.08
C GLU A 19 54.75 25.07 9.99
N ALA A 20 54.67 23.92 9.30
CA ALA A 20 53.67 23.62 8.28
C ALA A 20 52.24 23.68 8.83
N ASN A 21 51.40 24.49 8.21
CA ASN A 21 49.98 24.73 8.61
C ASN A 21 48.97 24.11 7.66
N THR A 22 49.44 23.65 6.49
CA THR A 22 48.58 23.04 5.46
C THR A 22 49.15 21.71 5.00
N SER A 23 48.27 20.81 4.48
CA SER A 23 48.70 19.56 3.91
C SER A 23 49.61 19.72 2.69
N ASP A 24 49.48 20.81 1.93
CA ASP A 24 50.33 21.12 0.77
C ASP A 24 51.70 21.59 1.19
N GLU A 25 51.82 22.45 2.21
CA GLU A 25 53.11 22.86 2.80
C GLU A 25 53.88 21.62 3.30
N LEU A 26 53.21 20.73 4.03
CA LEU A 26 53.83 19.50 4.55
C LEU A 26 54.28 18.54 3.41
N ASN A 27 53.52 18.47 2.30
CA ASN A 27 53.95 17.73 1.13
C ASN A 27 55.22 18.34 0.45
N ASN A 28 55.36 19.65 0.45
CA ASN A 28 56.56 20.35 -0.03
C ASN A 28 57.78 20.02 0.86
N VAL A 29 57.63 20.04 2.18
CA VAL A 29 58.68 19.61 3.12
C VAL A 29 59.07 18.15 2.86
N ARG A 30 58.11 17.26 2.68
CA ARG A 30 58.36 15.85 2.32
C ARG A 30 59.16 15.72 1.04
N ASN A 31 58.84 16.49 0.00
CA ASN A 31 59.56 16.46 -1.25
C ASN A 31 61.00 16.99 -1.11
N THR A 32 61.21 18.03 -0.29
CA THR A 32 62.54 18.62 -0.04
C THR A 32 63.48 17.62 0.61
N TYR A 33 62.98 16.86 1.61
CA TYR A 33 63.88 15.99 2.43
C TYR A 33 63.82 14.53 2.04
N LEU A 34 62.75 13.99 1.48
CA LEU A 34 62.57 12.55 1.21
C LEU A 34 62.52 12.17 -0.27
N ALA A 35 62.49 13.11 -1.22
CA ALA A 35 62.47 12.82 -2.64
C ALA A 35 63.81 12.26 -3.15
N LYS A 36 63.80 11.65 -4.33
CA LYS A 36 65.01 11.03 -4.96
C LYS A 36 66.20 11.99 -5.19
N LYS A 37 65.95 13.32 -5.24
CA LYS A 37 66.96 14.37 -5.37
C LYS A 37 67.09 15.23 -4.11
N SER A 38 66.67 14.72 -2.96
CA SER A 38 66.72 15.42 -1.68
C SER A 38 68.14 15.47 -1.06
N GLU A 39 68.35 16.36 -0.08
CA GLU A 39 69.59 16.44 0.66
C GLU A 39 69.96 15.10 1.34
N LEU A 40 68.96 14.36 1.86
CA LEU A 40 69.19 13.04 2.43
C LEU A 40 69.56 11.98 1.38
N SER A 41 69.03 12.10 0.16
CA SER A 41 69.39 11.20 -0.95
C SER A 41 70.81 11.47 -1.45
N SER A 42 71.28 12.72 -1.49
CA SER A 42 72.66 13.07 -1.85
C SER A 42 73.65 12.58 -0.78
N MET A 43 73.31 12.64 0.49
CA MET A 43 74.11 12.06 1.58
C MET A 43 74.19 10.55 1.54
N SER A 44 73.10 9.86 1.07
CA SER A 44 73.14 8.42 0.81
C SER A 44 74.17 8.03 -0.25
N SER A 45 74.40 8.89 -1.25
CA SER A 45 75.40 8.65 -2.29
C SER A 45 76.82 8.78 -1.78
N LEU A 46 77.06 9.52 -0.70
CA LEU A 46 78.37 9.65 -0.06
C LEU A 46 78.82 8.40 0.72
N ILE A 47 77.92 7.48 1.06
CA ILE A 47 78.23 6.22 1.73
C ILE A 47 79.25 5.42 0.93
N GLY A 48 79.21 5.54 -0.41
CA GLY A 48 80.16 4.86 -1.32
C GLY A 48 81.64 5.27 -1.11
N THR A 49 81.88 6.48 -0.65
CA THR A 49 83.20 7.11 -0.54
C THR A 49 83.83 7.00 0.85
N LEU A 50 83.09 6.52 1.88
CA LEU A 50 83.50 6.42 3.28
C LEU A 50 84.36 5.15 3.52
N PRO A 51 85.24 5.14 4.55
CA PRO A 51 85.95 3.94 5.00
C PRO A 51 85.02 2.81 5.46
N VAL A 52 85.41 1.53 5.28
CA VAL A 52 84.48 0.39 5.52
C VAL A 52 83.93 0.36 6.96
N GLU A 53 84.77 0.79 7.93
CA GLU A 53 84.39 0.82 9.37
C GLU A 53 83.27 1.88 9.70
N GLU A 54 83.24 2.97 8.94
CA GLU A 54 82.30 4.07 9.19
C GLU A 54 81.04 3.91 8.35
N LYS A 55 81.03 3.11 7.26
CA LYS A 55 79.83 2.93 6.38
C LYS A 55 78.60 2.43 7.11
N LYS A 56 78.83 1.46 8.03
CA LYS A 56 77.69 0.85 8.79
C LYS A 56 77.04 1.86 9.75
N ALA A 57 77.90 2.57 10.51
CA ALA A 57 77.44 3.53 11.50
C ALA A 57 76.70 4.77 10.83
N PHE A 58 77.30 5.25 9.74
CA PHE A 58 76.64 6.37 8.98
C PHE A 58 75.36 5.95 8.28
N GLY A 59 75.33 4.72 7.72
CA GLY A 59 74.08 4.19 7.15
C GLY A 59 72.94 4.02 8.16
N GLN A 60 73.31 3.58 9.39
CA GLN A 60 72.32 3.52 10.48
C GLN A 60 71.80 4.90 10.89
N ALA A 61 72.72 5.87 11.11
CA ALA A 61 72.34 7.23 11.43
C ALA A 61 71.48 7.90 10.36
N LEU A 62 71.81 7.69 9.08
CA LEU A 62 71.00 8.20 7.97
C LEU A 62 69.59 7.61 7.96
N ASN A 63 69.48 6.29 8.22
CA ASN A 63 68.18 5.62 8.27
C ASN A 63 67.36 6.09 9.47
N GLU A 64 67.97 6.29 10.65
CA GLU A 64 67.30 6.84 11.83
C GLU A 64 66.73 8.25 11.57
N VAL A 65 67.53 9.11 10.91
CA VAL A 65 67.05 10.46 10.52
C VAL A 65 65.88 10.37 9.50
N ARG A 66 65.99 9.50 8.55
CA ARG A 66 64.94 9.30 7.54
C ARG A 66 63.63 8.82 8.19
N VAL A 67 63.70 7.82 9.09
CA VAL A 67 62.54 7.29 9.82
C VAL A 67 61.94 8.37 10.72
N ALA A 68 62.80 9.15 11.46
CA ALA A 68 62.31 10.22 12.32
C ALA A 68 61.56 11.29 11.54
N ILE A 69 62.07 11.72 10.38
CA ILE A 69 61.39 12.70 9.51
C ILE A 69 60.10 12.12 8.93
N THR A 70 60.11 10.85 8.49
CA THR A 70 58.90 10.19 7.94
C THR A 70 57.81 10.11 8.98
N ASN A 71 58.12 9.66 10.19
CA ASN A 71 57.12 9.55 11.28
C ASN A 71 56.57 10.95 11.66
N ALA A 72 57.42 11.96 11.76
CA ALA A 72 56.97 13.31 12.07
C ALA A 72 56.06 13.89 10.99
N ILE A 73 56.35 13.60 9.70
CA ILE A 73 55.45 14.00 8.57
C ILE A 73 54.13 13.29 8.67
N GLU A 74 54.11 11.98 8.96
CA GLU A 74 52.88 11.19 9.06
C GLU A 74 52.00 11.67 10.22
N GLU A 75 52.57 11.87 11.38
CA GLU A 75 51.86 12.42 12.58
C GLU A 75 51.29 13.79 12.28
N LYS A 76 52.06 14.71 11.71
CA LYS A 76 51.61 16.05 11.38
C LYS A 76 50.55 16.03 10.27
N MET A 77 50.66 15.13 9.29
CA MET A 77 49.65 14.94 8.22
C MET A 77 48.28 14.52 8.78
N VAL A 78 48.29 13.56 9.72
CA VAL A 78 47.05 13.14 10.42
C VAL A 78 46.44 14.31 11.18
N PHE A 79 47.27 15.07 11.91
CA PHE A 79 46.81 16.24 12.64
C PHE A 79 46.18 17.32 11.74
N LEU A 80 46.85 17.66 10.64
CA LEU A 80 46.36 18.65 9.67
C LEU A 80 45.06 18.21 8.99
N LYS A 81 44.97 16.94 8.59
CA LYS A 81 43.73 16.39 7.99
C LYS A 81 42.55 16.41 8.97
N ASN A 82 42.80 16.06 10.24
CA ASN A 82 41.74 16.13 11.25
C ASN A 82 41.31 17.57 11.49
N LYS A 83 42.26 18.53 11.56
CA LYS A 83 41.95 19.94 11.68
C LYS A 83 41.15 20.48 10.50
N GLU A 84 41.53 20.15 9.26
CA GLU A 84 40.79 20.49 8.01
C GLU A 84 39.39 19.90 8.06
N LEU A 85 39.24 18.65 8.52
CA LEU A 85 37.94 17.99 8.66
C LEU A 85 37.06 18.67 9.70
N ASP A 86 37.62 19.01 10.88
CA ASP A 86 36.89 19.72 11.95
C ASP A 86 36.41 21.11 11.51
N GLU A 87 37.27 21.83 10.79
CA GLU A 87 36.90 23.13 10.20
C GLU A 87 35.81 22.99 9.15
N LYS A 88 35.82 21.94 8.35
CA LYS A 88 34.78 21.64 7.37
C LYS A 88 33.47 21.28 8.06
N LEU A 89 33.50 20.38 9.05
CA LEU A 89 32.34 19.99 9.83
C LEU A 89 31.72 21.17 10.58
N ALA A 90 32.55 22.08 11.12
CA ALA A 90 32.07 23.28 11.79
C ALA A 90 31.31 24.24 10.84
N LYS A 91 31.69 24.27 9.55
CA LYS A 91 30.99 25.06 8.50
C LYS A 91 29.73 24.40 8.00
N GLU A 92 29.62 23.06 8.08
CA GLU A 92 28.48 22.26 7.63
C GLU A 92 27.41 22.08 8.73
N THR A 93 27.28 23.02 9.68
CA THR A 93 26.26 22.95 10.73
C THR A 93 24.86 23.03 10.14
N ILE A 94 24.04 22.03 10.46
CA ILE A 94 22.62 22.01 10.11
C ILE A 94 21.83 22.45 11.33
N ASP A 95 20.90 23.39 11.14
CA ASP A 95 19.96 23.77 12.18
C ASP A 95 18.94 22.64 12.40
N ILE A 96 19.17 21.84 13.44
CA ILE A 96 18.31 20.72 13.83
C ILE A 96 17.02 21.17 14.56
N SER A 97 16.86 22.45 14.86
CA SER A 97 15.64 22.99 15.47
C SER A 97 14.54 23.19 14.42
N LEU A 98 14.89 23.26 13.15
CA LEU A 98 13.92 23.32 12.07
C LEU A 98 13.13 22.02 11.97
N PRO A 99 11.77 22.07 11.94
CA PRO A 99 10.97 20.86 11.79
C PRO A 99 11.29 20.19 10.46
N GLY A 100 11.54 18.90 10.48
CA GLY A 100 11.69 18.08 9.27
C GLY A 100 10.44 18.16 8.38
N ARG A 101 10.59 17.95 7.09
CA ARG A 101 9.43 17.77 6.20
C ARG A 101 8.70 16.51 6.63
N SER A 102 7.54 16.68 7.25
CA SER A 102 6.62 15.57 7.48
C SER A 102 6.12 15.09 6.11
N ASN A 103 6.50 13.90 5.72
CA ASN A 103 5.78 13.18 4.69
C ASN A 103 4.42 12.85 5.30
N GLY A 104 3.40 13.66 5.00
CA GLY A 104 2.06 13.43 5.50
C GLY A 104 1.60 12.03 5.12
N LEU A 105 1.11 11.28 6.10
CA LEU A 105 0.45 10.00 5.82
C LEU A 105 -0.65 10.23 4.78
N GLY A 106 -0.76 9.34 3.82
CA GLY A 106 -1.87 9.32 2.88
C GLY A 106 -3.20 9.14 3.59
N ALA A 107 -4.28 9.29 2.86
CA ALA A 107 -5.62 8.94 3.34
C ALA A 107 -6.20 7.87 2.40
N ARG A 108 -6.99 6.95 2.96
CA ARG A 108 -7.68 5.93 2.18
C ARG A 108 -8.91 6.52 1.53
N ASN A 109 -9.24 6.05 0.34
CA ASN A 109 -10.51 6.38 -0.30
C ASN A 109 -11.66 5.81 0.56
N PRO A 110 -12.74 6.60 0.84
CA PRO A 110 -13.87 6.14 1.63
C PRO A 110 -14.52 4.86 1.09
N PHE A 111 -14.48 4.65 -0.20
CA PHE A 111 -14.87 3.42 -0.86
C PHE A 111 -14.16 2.17 -0.28
N HIS A 112 -12.83 2.19 -0.16
CA HIS A 112 -12.08 1.08 0.43
C HIS A 112 -12.33 0.92 1.93
N ILE A 113 -12.56 2.04 2.65
CA ILE A 113 -12.90 1.98 4.08
C ILE A 113 -14.22 1.21 4.28
N ILE A 114 -15.21 1.48 3.43
CA ILE A 114 -16.51 0.78 3.50
C ILE A 114 -16.38 -0.70 3.16
N ILE A 115 -15.59 -1.06 2.13
CA ILE A 115 -15.34 -2.46 1.78
C ILE A 115 -14.73 -3.21 2.96
N ASP A 116 -13.71 -2.65 3.59
CA ASP A 116 -13.04 -3.29 4.73
C ASP A 116 -14.00 -3.46 5.91
N GLU A 117 -14.77 -2.42 6.27
CA GLU A 117 -15.74 -2.51 7.36
C GLU A 117 -16.81 -3.59 7.09
N ILE A 118 -17.37 -3.64 5.87
CA ILE A 118 -18.33 -4.68 5.49
C ILE A 118 -17.68 -6.05 5.58
N THR A 119 -16.46 -6.19 5.06
CA THR A 119 -15.72 -7.44 5.08
C THR A 119 -15.47 -7.91 6.53
N GLU A 120 -15.01 -7.04 7.42
CA GLU A 120 -14.79 -7.34 8.83
C GLU A 120 -16.07 -7.77 9.54
N ILE A 121 -17.20 -7.11 9.26
CA ILE A 121 -18.51 -7.46 9.81
C ILE A 121 -18.88 -8.91 9.42
N PHE A 122 -18.78 -9.25 8.13
CA PHE A 122 -19.15 -10.59 7.66
C PHE A 122 -18.16 -11.69 8.06
N LEU A 123 -16.84 -11.40 8.08
CA LEU A 123 -15.83 -12.30 8.65
C LEU A 123 -16.16 -12.63 10.11
N GLY A 124 -16.58 -11.60 10.90
CA GLY A 124 -17.04 -11.80 12.28
C GLY A 124 -18.34 -12.62 12.42
N MET A 125 -19.09 -12.82 11.34
CA MET A 125 -20.28 -13.70 11.27
C MET A 125 -19.93 -15.09 10.70
N GLY A 126 -18.65 -15.38 10.42
CA GLY A 126 -18.19 -16.67 9.88
C GLY A 126 -18.37 -16.83 8.38
N PHE A 127 -18.35 -15.71 7.62
CA PHE A 127 -18.25 -15.75 6.16
C PHE A 127 -16.78 -15.79 5.75
N ASP A 128 -16.50 -16.47 4.65
CA ASP A 128 -15.22 -16.40 3.95
C ASP A 128 -15.28 -15.35 2.82
N VAL A 129 -14.14 -14.79 2.44
CA VAL A 129 -14.04 -13.87 1.31
C VAL A 129 -13.67 -14.66 0.06
N ALA A 130 -14.51 -14.57 -0.97
CA ALA A 130 -14.24 -15.14 -2.28
C ALA A 130 -13.95 -14.05 -3.30
N ASP A 131 -12.97 -14.28 -4.15
CA ASP A 131 -12.56 -13.38 -5.24
C ASP A 131 -12.69 -14.08 -6.59
N GLY A 132 -12.81 -13.29 -7.66
CA GLY A 132 -12.94 -13.79 -9.01
C GLY A 132 -12.68 -12.74 -10.09
N PRO A 133 -12.61 -13.14 -11.35
CA PRO A 133 -12.22 -12.28 -12.46
C PRO A 133 -13.24 -11.15 -12.71
N GLU A 134 -12.75 -9.97 -13.10
CA GLU A 134 -13.58 -8.84 -13.56
C GLU A 134 -14.02 -9.02 -15.03
N VAL A 135 -13.18 -9.66 -15.83
CA VAL A 135 -13.53 -10.11 -17.20
C VAL A 135 -14.05 -11.53 -17.12
N GLU A 136 -15.28 -11.72 -17.48
CA GLU A 136 -16.01 -12.96 -17.24
C GLU A 136 -16.64 -13.50 -18.53
N ILE A 137 -16.99 -14.76 -18.54
CA ILE A 137 -17.76 -15.35 -19.63
C ILE A 137 -19.26 -15.29 -19.33
N ASP A 138 -20.06 -15.16 -20.38
CA ASP A 138 -21.52 -15.04 -20.33
C ASP A 138 -22.17 -16.16 -19.49
N HIS A 139 -21.61 -17.35 -19.56
CA HIS A 139 -22.09 -18.52 -18.82
C HIS A 139 -22.15 -18.28 -17.30
N TYR A 140 -21.07 -17.75 -16.69
CA TYR A 140 -21.04 -17.47 -15.26
C TYR A 140 -21.78 -16.18 -14.91
N ASN A 141 -21.72 -15.17 -15.79
CA ASN A 141 -22.35 -13.90 -15.50
C ASN A 141 -23.89 -13.93 -15.59
N PHE A 142 -24.43 -14.83 -16.42
CA PHE A 142 -25.87 -14.87 -16.69
C PHE A 142 -26.48 -16.28 -16.64
N GLU A 143 -26.01 -17.24 -17.42
CA GLU A 143 -26.69 -18.52 -17.58
C GLU A 143 -26.80 -19.28 -16.26
N LEU A 144 -25.70 -19.46 -15.51
CA LEU A 144 -25.68 -20.13 -14.20
C LEU A 144 -26.45 -19.40 -13.11
N LEU A 145 -26.87 -18.15 -13.37
CA LEU A 145 -27.67 -17.31 -12.50
C LEU A 145 -29.14 -17.24 -12.93
N ASN A 146 -29.61 -18.24 -13.68
CA ASN A 146 -30.97 -18.34 -14.18
C ASN A 146 -31.39 -17.18 -15.12
N ILE A 147 -30.43 -16.66 -15.90
CA ILE A 147 -30.64 -15.62 -16.91
C ILE A 147 -30.22 -16.18 -18.29
N PRO A 148 -31.05 -17.00 -18.93
CA PRO A 148 -30.76 -17.54 -20.25
C PRO A 148 -30.64 -16.43 -21.31
N LYS A 149 -30.18 -16.82 -22.53
CA LYS A 149 -29.85 -15.83 -23.60
C LYS A 149 -31.01 -14.91 -24.00
N ASP A 150 -32.22 -15.41 -23.95
CA ASP A 150 -33.43 -14.67 -24.35
C ASP A 150 -34.17 -14.02 -23.17
N HIS A 151 -33.54 -13.95 -21.99
CA HIS A 151 -34.18 -13.40 -20.79
C HIS A 151 -34.18 -11.87 -20.81
N PRO A 152 -35.34 -11.19 -20.60
CA PRO A 152 -35.41 -9.72 -20.64
C PRO A 152 -34.49 -8.99 -19.65
N ALA A 153 -34.10 -9.64 -18.54
CA ALA A 153 -33.20 -9.05 -17.57
C ALA A 153 -31.78 -8.77 -18.13
N ARG A 154 -31.41 -9.36 -19.29
CA ARG A 154 -30.14 -9.03 -19.97
C ARG A 154 -30.17 -7.64 -20.55
N ASP A 155 -31.29 -7.22 -21.14
CA ASP A 155 -31.45 -5.87 -21.70
C ASP A 155 -31.48 -4.79 -20.62
N MET A 156 -31.91 -5.16 -19.41
CA MET A 156 -31.92 -4.24 -18.24
C MET A 156 -30.52 -4.03 -17.62
N GLN A 157 -29.56 -4.90 -17.95
CA GLN A 157 -28.18 -4.79 -17.50
C GLN A 157 -27.31 -4.36 -18.68
N ASP A 158 -27.22 -3.07 -18.93
CA ASP A 158 -26.35 -2.51 -19.95
C ASP A 158 -24.90 -3.04 -19.80
N THR A 159 -24.57 -4.03 -20.62
CA THR A 159 -23.35 -4.85 -20.44
C THR A 159 -22.26 -4.41 -21.40
N PHE A 160 -21.02 -4.30 -20.92
CA PHE A 160 -19.83 -4.17 -21.76
C PHE A 160 -19.38 -5.53 -22.24
N TYR A 161 -19.69 -5.87 -23.48
CA TYR A 161 -19.21 -7.08 -24.15
C TYR A 161 -17.86 -6.82 -24.83
N ILE A 162 -16.89 -7.72 -24.60
CA ILE A 162 -15.60 -7.75 -25.30
C ILE A 162 -15.76 -8.52 -26.62
N ASN A 163 -16.53 -9.61 -26.58
CA ASN A 163 -16.97 -10.39 -27.73
C ASN A 163 -18.30 -11.07 -27.37
N GLU A 164 -18.81 -11.96 -28.24
CA GLU A 164 -20.10 -12.61 -28.07
C GLU A 164 -20.28 -13.39 -26.75
N ASN A 165 -19.17 -13.85 -26.15
CA ASN A 165 -19.21 -14.71 -24.97
C ASN A 165 -18.40 -14.16 -23.77
N VAL A 166 -17.67 -13.06 -23.94
CA VAL A 166 -16.80 -12.47 -22.92
C VAL A 166 -17.22 -11.03 -22.67
N LEU A 167 -17.35 -10.68 -21.40
CA LEU A 167 -17.88 -9.40 -20.95
C LEU A 167 -17.17 -8.90 -19.69
N MET A 168 -17.37 -7.62 -19.35
CA MET A 168 -17.08 -7.11 -18.02
C MET A 168 -18.24 -7.47 -17.10
N ARG A 169 -17.98 -8.10 -15.97
CA ARG A 169 -19.02 -8.56 -15.04
C ARG A 169 -19.93 -7.40 -14.60
N THR A 170 -21.23 -7.62 -14.66
CA THR A 170 -22.26 -6.61 -14.33
C THR A 170 -22.66 -6.61 -12.86
N HIS A 171 -22.23 -7.63 -12.13
CA HIS A 171 -22.42 -7.86 -10.69
C HIS A 171 -21.31 -8.82 -10.21
N THR A 172 -21.16 -9.02 -8.90
CA THR A 172 -20.19 -9.95 -8.37
C THR A 172 -20.70 -11.38 -8.24
N SER A 173 -21.94 -11.64 -8.66
CA SER A 173 -22.58 -12.96 -8.62
C SER A 173 -21.83 -14.08 -9.40
N PRO A 174 -21.06 -13.81 -10.48
CA PRO A 174 -20.21 -14.85 -11.09
C PRO A 174 -19.26 -15.52 -10.11
N VAL A 175 -18.74 -14.78 -9.13
CA VAL A 175 -17.89 -15.33 -8.09
C VAL A 175 -18.65 -16.34 -7.21
N GLN A 176 -19.96 -16.10 -7.00
CA GLN A 176 -20.81 -17.06 -6.30
C GLN A 176 -20.93 -18.37 -7.09
N ALA A 177 -21.10 -18.31 -8.42
CA ALA A 177 -21.17 -19.49 -9.28
C ALA A 177 -19.83 -20.26 -9.26
N HIS A 178 -18.69 -19.60 -9.40
CA HIS A 178 -17.38 -20.23 -9.26
C HIS A 178 -17.18 -20.88 -7.88
N ALA A 179 -17.61 -20.22 -6.81
CA ALA A 179 -17.52 -20.76 -5.46
C ALA A 179 -18.41 -21.98 -5.24
N MET A 180 -19.63 -21.98 -5.81
CA MET A 180 -20.53 -23.14 -5.79
C MET A 180 -19.91 -24.34 -6.53
N GLU A 181 -19.34 -24.13 -7.70
CA GLU A 181 -18.64 -25.17 -8.46
C GLU A 181 -17.45 -25.73 -7.68
N ALA A 182 -16.61 -24.85 -7.11
CA ALA A 182 -15.44 -25.24 -6.31
C ALA A 182 -15.84 -26.02 -5.04
N ALA A 183 -16.97 -25.71 -4.43
CA ALA A 183 -17.48 -26.37 -3.22
C ALA A 183 -17.98 -27.81 -3.46
N GLN A 184 -18.29 -28.19 -4.71
CA GLN A 184 -18.73 -29.53 -5.09
C GLN A 184 -19.91 -30.04 -4.21
N GLY A 185 -20.93 -29.21 -4.03
CA GLY A 185 -22.13 -29.57 -3.25
C GLY A 185 -21.96 -29.51 -1.73
N LYS A 186 -20.84 -28.96 -1.21
CA LYS A 186 -20.67 -28.73 0.23
C LYS A 186 -21.28 -27.39 0.65
N PRO A 187 -21.72 -27.24 1.92
CA PRO A 187 -22.17 -25.96 2.41
C PRO A 187 -21.13 -24.85 2.24
N ILE A 188 -21.60 -23.66 1.85
CA ILE A 188 -20.76 -22.47 1.67
C ILE A 188 -21.38 -21.25 2.37
N ARG A 189 -20.52 -20.35 2.82
CA ARG A 189 -20.90 -19.06 3.37
C ARG A 189 -19.82 -18.05 3.01
N ILE A 190 -20.08 -17.26 2.00
CA ILE A 190 -19.10 -16.35 1.41
C ILE A 190 -19.64 -14.94 1.19
N ILE A 191 -18.71 -13.98 1.15
CA ILE A 191 -18.92 -12.66 0.56
C ILE A 191 -17.98 -12.49 -0.63
N CYS A 192 -18.44 -11.72 -1.62
CA CYS A 192 -17.71 -11.46 -2.86
C CYS A 192 -17.61 -9.94 -3.07
N PRO A 193 -16.63 -9.26 -2.45
CA PRO A 193 -16.36 -7.85 -2.72
C PRO A 193 -15.71 -7.68 -4.09
N GLY A 194 -16.12 -6.69 -4.87
CA GLY A 194 -15.49 -6.44 -6.15
C GLY A 194 -16.10 -5.30 -6.96
N LYS A 195 -15.38 -4.91 -8.01
CA LYS A 195 -15.85 -3.94 -9.00
C LYS A 195 -16.77 -4.61 -10.00
N THR A 196 -17.70 -3.83 -10.50
CA THR A 196 -18.71 -4.22 -11.49
C THR A 196 -18.84 -3.11 -12.52
N TYR A 197 -19.34 -3.46 -13.71
CA TYR A 197 -19.30 -2.58 -14.88
C TYR A 197 -20.64 -2.61 -15.62
N ARG A 198 -21.21 -1.45 -15.93
CA ARG A 198 -22.43 -1.30 -16.74
C ARG A 198 -22.28 -0.11 -17.67
N ARG A 199 -22.91 -0.14 -18.83
CA ARG A 199 -22.87 0.97 -19.79
C ARG A 199 -23.78 2.14 -19.39
N ASP A 200 -23.87 2.43 -18.10
CA ASP A 200 -24.59 3.58 -17.60
C ASP A 200 -23.82 4.87 -17.89
N ASP A 201 -24.52 5.94 -18.15
CA ASP A 201 -23.92 7.27 -18.23
C ASP A 201 -23.51 7.76 -16.83
N ASP A 202 -22.33 8.38 -16.75
CA ASP A 202 -21.83 8.90 -15.48
C ASP A 202 -22.58 10.16 -15.05
N ASP A 203 -23.34 10.05 -13.96
CA ASP A 203 -24.01 11.18 -13.32
C ASP A 203 -23.68 11.26 -11.81
N ALA A 204 -24.42 12.03 -11.04
CA ALA A 204 -24.19 12.16 -9.59
C ALA A 204 -24.51 10.87 -8.81
N THR A 205 -25.26 9.94 -9.39
CA THR A 205 -25.81 8.74 -8.74
C THR A 205 -25.46 7.43 -9.44
N HIS A 206 -25.04 7.50 -10.70
CA HIS A 206 -24.65 6.35 -11.52
C HIS A 206 -23.23 6.52 -12.04
N SER A 207 -22.53 5.40 -12.20
CA SER A 207 -21.22 5.34 -12.83
C SER A 207 -21.09 4.03 -13.61
N HIS A 208 -20.42 4.09 -14.76
CA HIS A 208 -20.12 2.91 -15.58
C HIS A 208 -19.29 1.86 -14.83
N GLN A 209 -18.60 2.26 -13.78
CA GLN A 209 -17.87 1.40 -12.85
C GLN A 209 -18.37 1.70 -11.43
N PHE A 210 -18.75 0.66 -10.70
CA PHE A 210 -19.12 0.76 -9.29
C PHE A 210 -18.67 -0.50 -8.54
N ALA A 211 -18.86 -0.56 -7.25
CA ALA A 211 -18.50 -1.75 -6.49
C ALA A 211 -19.67 -2.31 -5.71
N GLN A 212 -19.63 -3.62 -5.53
CA GLN A 212 -20.57 -4.38 -4.75
C GLN A 212 -19.85 -5.30 -3.76
N VAL A 213 -20.53 -5.64 -2.69
CA VAL A 213 -20.26 -6.83 -1.89
C VAL A 213 -21.52 -7.70 -1.97
N GLU A 214 -21.42 -8.84 -2.59
CA GLU A 214 -22.50 -9.82 -2.57
C GLU A 214 -22.19 -10.91 -1.55
N GLY A 215 -23.23 -11.47 -0.95
CA GLY A 215 -23.11 -12.58 -0.01
C GLY A 215 -23.95 -13.76 -0.44
N LEU A 216 -23.44 -14.98 -0.21
CA LEU A 216 -24.11 -16.22 -0.49
C LEU A 216 -23.95 -17.19 0.69
N VAL A 217 -25.07 -17.77 1.11
CA VAL A 217 -25.09 -18.88 2.08
C VAL A 217 -25.88 -20.03 1.47
N ILE A 218 -25.28 -21.21 1.40
CA ILE A 218 -25.95 -22.45 1.02
C ILE A 218 -25.69 -23.50 2.09
N ASP A 219 -26.75 -24.04 2.67
CA ASP A 219 -26.69 -25.12 3.64
C ASP A 219 -28.06 -25.82 3.68
N LYS A 220 -28.20 -26.83 4.52
CA LYS A 220 -29.49 -27.50 4.76
C LYS A 220 -30.40 -26.60 5.60
N ASN A 221 -31.70 -26.58 5.24
CA ASN A 221 -32.74 -25.88 6.00
C ASN A 221 -32.56 -24.35 6.13
N ILE A 222 -31.85 -23.71 5.19
CA ILE A 222 -31.76 -22.26 5.13
C ILE A 222 -33.12 -21.67 4.72
N ASN A 223 -33.53 -20.55 5.36
CA ASN A 223 -34.80 -19.90 5.08
C ASN A 223 -34.68 -18.37 5.16
N ILE A 224 -35.77 -17.68 4.81
CA ILE A 224 -35.81 -16.20 4.76
C ILE A 224 -35.55 -15.55 6.12
N GLY A 225 -35.83 -16.25 7.24
CA GLY A 225 -35.51 -15.78 8.58
C GLY A 225 -34.02 -15.66 8.82
N HIS A 226 -33.22 -16.60 8.28
CA HIS A 226 -31.76 -16.53 8.33
C HIS A 226 -31.22 -15.34 7.53
N LEU A 227 -31.75 -15.08 6.33
CA LEU A 227 -31.42 -13.87 5.55
C LEU A 227 -31.74 -12.61 6.35
N LYS A 228 -32.98 -12.51 6.89
CA LYS A 228 -33.42 -11.37 7.68
C LYS A 228 -32.49 -11.12 8.88
N SER A 229 -32.19 -12.16 9.67
CA SER A 229 -31.34 -12.04 10.86
C SER A 229 -29.92 -11.61 10.51
N THR A 230 -29.35 -12.15 9.43
CA THR A 230 -28.01 -11.77 8.93
C THR A 230 -27.97 -10.30 8.54
N LEU A 231 -28.95 -9.84 7.77
CA LEU A 231 -29.02 -8.46 7.31
C LEU A 231 -29.38 -7.47 8.42
N GLU A 232 -30.17 -7.89 9.42
CA GLU A 232 -30.47 -7.07 10.59
C GLU A 232 -29.20 -6.85 11.44
N LEU A 233 -28.41 -7.88 11.64
CA LEU A 233 -27.14 -7.78 12.37
C LEU A 233 -26.13 -6.91 11.59
N PHE A 234 -26.04 -7.09 10.27
CA PHE A 234 -25.22 -6.23 9.41
C PHE A 234 -25.67 -4.76 9.53
N ALA A 235 -26.96 -4.46 9.40
CA ALA A 235 -27.48 -3.11 9.47
C ALA A 235 -27.15 -2.43 10.81
N LYS A 236 -27.29 -3.15 11.92
CA LYS A 236 -26.95 -2.66 13.26
C LYS A 236 -25.46 -2.37 13.41
N LYS A 237 -24.59 -3.28 12.96
CA LYS A 237 -23.15 -3.09 13.03
C LYS A 237 -22.65 -1.95 12.13
N MET A 238 -23.17 -1.84 10.92
CA MET A 238 -22.75 -0.84 9.92
C MET A 238 -23.30 0.55 10.19
N PHE A 239 -24.55 0.66 10.61
CA PHE A 239 -25.27 1.93 10.71
C PHE A 239 -25.73 2.27 12.13
N GLY A 240 -25.48 1.41 13.11
CA GLY A 240 -25.75 1.62 14.53
C GLY A 240 -26.93 0.79 15.08
N GLU A 241 -26.87 0.48 16.36
CA GLU A 241 -27.75 -0.47 17.08
C GLU A 241 -29.26 -0.16 17.00
N LYS A 242 -29.64 1.10 16.78
CA LYS A 242 -31.04 1.54 16.69
C LYS A 242 -31.65 1.36 15.30
N ARG A 243 -30.91 0.76 14.37
CA ARG A 243 -31.39 0.57 12.99
C ARG A 243 -32.27 -0.65 12.89
N GLU A 244 -33.39 -0.44 12.22
CA GLU A 244 -34.35 -1.49 11.87
C GLU A 244 -34.35 -1.71 10.38
N ILE A 245 -34.55 -2.94 9.95
CA ILE A 245 -34.70 -3.28 8.53
C ILE A 245 -36.15 -3.59 8.21
N ARG A 246 -36.53 -3.33 6.97
CA ARG A 246 -37.81 -3.68 6.38
C ARG A 246 -37.56 -4.43 5.08
N LEU A 247 -38.18 -5.60 4.90
CA LEU A 247 -38.16 -6.34 3.65
C LEU A 247 -39.39 -5.95 2.82
N ARG A 248 -39.15 -5.61 1.55
CA ARG A 248 -40.19 -5.38 0.55
C ARG A 248 -40.06 -6.45 -0.54
N SER A 249 -41.19 -6.94 -1.05
CA SER A 249 -41.20 -7.86 -2.18
C SER A 249 -40.55 -7.22 -3.41
N SER A 250 -39.72 -7.98 -4.11
CA SER A 250 -39.07 -7.59 -5.35
C SER A 250 -38.95 -8.79 -6.29
N TYR A 251 -38.30 -8.61 -7.43
CA TYR A 251 -38.05 -9.67 -8.39
C TYR A 251 -36.60 -9.61 -8.87
N PHE A 252 -35.88 -10.72 -8.71
CA PHE A 252 -34.58 -10.97 -9.34
C PHE A 252 -34.57 -12.38 -9.92
N PRO A 253 -34.02 -12.60 -11.13
CA PRO A 253 -34.06 -13.92 -11.79
C PRO A 253 -33.39 -15.04 -11.00
N PHE A 254 -32.40 -14.71 -10.19
CA PHE A 254 -31.56 -15.64 -9.42
C PHE A 254 -32.06 -15.90 -8.00
N THR A 255 -33.15 -15.24 -7.55
CA THR A 255 -33.72 -15.44 -6.21
C THR A 255 -35.24 -15.61 -6.26
N GLU A 256 -35.79 -16.47 -5.37
CA GLU A 256 -37.24 -16.69 -5.19
C GLU A 256 -37.52 -17.22 -3.78
N PRO A 257 -38.22 -16.47 -2.91
CA PRO A 257 -38.67 -15.08 -3.09
C PRO A 257 -37.50 -14.08 -3.08
N SER A 258 -37.71 -13.00 -3.84
CA SER A 258 -36.79 -11.84 -3.87
C SER A 258 -37.30 -10.74 -2.99
N VAL A 259 -36.36 -10.00 -2.37
CA VAL A 259 -36.66 -8.88 -1.49
C VAL A 259 -35.70 -7.70 -1.70
N GLU A 260 -36.21 -6.51 -1.61
CA GLU A 260 -35.42 -5.31 -1.34
C GLU A 260 -35.39 -5.03 0.14
N VAL A 261 -34.26 -4.57 0.64
CA VAL A 261 -34.04 -4.31 2.05
C VAL A 261 -33.82 -2.84 2.30
N ASP A 262 -34.74 -2.27 3.05
CA ASP A 262 -34.70 -0.90 3.50
C ASP A 262 -34.21 -0.83 4.96
N ILE A 263 -33.47 0.24 5.27
CA ILE A 263 -33.04 0.57 6.63
C ILE A 263 -33.79 1.80 7.12
N SER A 264 -34.10 1.85 8.41
CA SER A 264 -34.72 3.03 9.03
C SER A 264 -33.84 4.27 8.86
N CYS A 265 -34.43 5.39 8.44
CA CYS A 265 -33.70 6.61 8.12
C CYS A 265 -32.96 7.18 9.34
N ALA A 266 -31.67 7.49 9.15
CA ALA A 266 -30.82 8.03 10.20
C ALA A 266 -31.32 9.35 10.77
N ASN A 267 -31.89 10.19 9.90
CA ASN A 267 -32.31 11.55 10.25
C ASN A 267 -33.62 11.61 11.03
N CYS A 268 -34.60 10.76 10.69
CA CYS A 268 -35.93 10.83 11.26
C CYS A 268 -36.32 9.61 12.11
N GLY A 269 -35.49 8.58 12.20
CA GLY A 269 -35.78 7.38 12.97
C GLY A 269 -37.05 6.65 12.55
N GLY A 270 -37.36 6.63 11.26
CA GLY A 270 -38.55 5.96 10.73
C GLY A 270 -39.80 6.85 10.58
N LYS A 271 -39.75 8.10 11.03
CA LYS A 271 -40.94 9.01 11.03
C LYS A 271 -41.26 9.64 9.68
N GLY A 272 -40.32 9.65 8.75
CA GLY A 272 -40.43 10.34 7.47
C GLY A 272 -39.82 11.76 7.50
N CYS A 273 -38.96 12.07 6.52
CA CYS A 273 -38.33 13.39 6.33
C CYS A 273 -37.94 13.58 4.86
N SER A 274 -37.38 14.74 4.52
CA SER A 274 -36.95 15.05 3.16
C SER A 274 -35.87 14.06 2.65
N MET A 275 -34.94 13.61 3.50
CA MET A 275 -33.90 12.65 3.14
C MET A 275 -34.47 11.30 2.68
N CYS A 276 -35.45 10.76 3.38
CA CYS A 276 -36.12 9.51 3.01
C CYS A 276 -37.40 9.74 2.16
N LYS A 277 -37.61 10.94 1.64
CA LYS A 277 -38.78 11.31 0.83
C LYS A 277 -40.12 10.96 1.51
N GLY A 278 -40.19 11.14 2.83
CA GLY A 278 -41.39 10.87 3.63
C GLY A 278 -41.62 9.41 4.02
N THR A 279 -40.86 8.45 3.51
CA THR A 279 -41.09 7.01 3.73
C THR A 279 -40.62 6.48 5.10
N GLY A 280 -39.73 7.22 5.77
CA GLY A 280 -39.09 6.77 7.01
C GLY A 280 -37.93 5.75 6.79
N TYR A 281 -37.79 5.21 5.59
CA TYR A 281 -36.82 4.16 5.25
C TYR A 281 -36.04 4.51 3.98
N ILE A 282 -34.83 3.93 3.85
CA ILE A 282 -33.96 4.11 2.68
C ILE A 282 -33.51 2.72 2.23
N GLU A 283 -33.71 2.42 0.97
CA GLU A 283 -33.22 1.18 0.35
C GLU A 283 -31.69 1.14 0.32
N ILE A 284 -31.13 -0.01 0.75
CA ILE A 284 -29.68 -0.21 0.81
C ILE A 284 -29.18 -1.40 0.02
N LEU A 285 -29.99 -2.44 -0.17
CA LEU A 285 -29.59 -3.67 -0.85
C LEU A 285 -30.79 -4.49 -1.36
N GLY A 286 -30.48 -5.40 -2.30
CA GLY A 286 -31.39 -6.44 -2.73
C GLY A 286 -30.90 -7.84 -2.30
N GLY A 287 -31.83 -8.77 -2.19
CA GLY A 287 -31.49 -10.15 -1.83
C GLY A 287 -32.69 -11.09 -1.97
N GLY A 288 -32.54 -12.30 -1.51
CA GLY A 288 -33.62 -13.31 -1.53
C GLY A 288 -33.11 -14.72 -1.27
N MET A 289 -34.03 -15.68 -1.33
CA MET A 289 -33.67 -17.09 -1.32
C MET A 289 -33.13 -17.47 -2.71
N VAL A 290 -32.03 -18.23 -2.73
CA VAL A 290 -31.43 -18.67 -4.01
C VAL A 290 -32.44 -19.49 -4.79
N HIS A 291 -32.64 -19.13 -6.07
CA HIS A 291 -33.60 -19.81 -6.92
C HIS A 291 -33.21 -21.30 -7.10
N PRO A 292 -34.15 -22.27 -7.06
CA PRO A 292 -33.87 -23.69 -7.21
C PRO A 292 -33.07 -24.02 -8.49
N ASN A 293 -33.34 -23.35 -9.60
CA ASN A 293 -32.59 -23.54 -10.84
C ASN A 293 -31.10 -23.15 -10.67
N VAL A 294 -30.79 -22.07 -9.94
CA VAL A 294 -29.41 -21.66 -9.66
C VAL A 294 -28.69 -22.75 -8.88
N LEU A 295 -29.32 -23.28 -7.81
CA LEU A 295 -28.77 -24.40 -7.04
C LEU A 295 -28.47 -25.59 -7.96
N LYS A 296 -29.47 -26.01 -8.76
CA LYS A 296 -29.36 -27.17 -9.63
C LYS A 296 -28.27 -27.03 -10.71
N MET A 297 -28.20 -25.86 -11.36
CA MET A 297 -27.20 -25.59 -12.40
C MET A 297 -25.77 -25.55 -11.84
N ASN A 298 -25.62 -25.19 -10.58
CA ASN A 298 -24.33 -25.13 -9.88
C ASN A 298 -24.04 -26.35 -9.01
N GLY A 299 -24.71 -27.50 -9.27
CA GLY A 299 -24.38 -28.80 -8.67
C GLY A 299 -24.94 -29.06 -7.26
N TYR A 300 -25.94 -28.28 -6.81
CA TYR A 300 -26.64 -28.52 -5.56
C TYR A 300 -28.03 -29.12 -5.82
N ASP A 301 -28.42 -30.12 -5.01
CA ASP A 301 -29.77 -30.66 -5.00
C ASP A 301 -30.72 -29.73 -4.24
N PRO A 302 -31.68 -29.07 -4.88
CA PRO A 302 -32.61 -28.14 -4.23
C PRO A 302 -33.59 -28.81 -3.25
N GLU A 303 -33.73 -30.14 -3.29
CA GLU A 303 -34.51 -30.87 -2.28
C GLU A 303 -33.75 -31.04 -0.94
N VAL A 304 -32.42 -30.93 -0.99
CA VAL A 304 -31.55 -31.09 0.18
C VAL A 304 -31.02 -29.76 0.68
N TYR A 305 -30.66 -28.89 -0.24
CA TYR A 305 -30.02 -27.60 0.05
C TYR A 305 -30.94 -26.43 -0.29
N SER A 306 -30.86 -25.43 0.56
CA SER A 306 -31.44 -24.11 0.32
C SER A 306 -30.39 -23.04 0.60
N GLY A 307 -30.61 -21.83 0.15
CA GLY A 307 -29.66 -20.75 0.36
C GLY A 307 -30.31 -19.37 0.29
N PHE A 308 -29.57 -18.38 0.70
CA PHE A 308 -29.91 -16.99 0.43
C PHE A 308 -28.72 -16.23 -0.15
N ALA A 309 -29.03 -15.21 -0.95
CA ALA A 309 -28.03 -14.29 -1.46
C ALA A 309 -28.51 -12.85 -1.28
N PHE A 310 -27.55 -11.92 -1.23
CA PHE A 310 -27.79 -10.48 -1.15
C PHE A 310 -26.66 -9.71 -1.83
N GLY A 311 -26.96 -8.46 -2.28
CA GLY A 311 -25.96 -7.61 -2.92
C GLY A 311 -26.03 -6.18 -2.39
N ILE A 312 -24.92 -5.66 -1.87
CA ILE A 312 -24.77 -4.34 -1.27
C ILE A 312 -23.97 -3.46 -2.21
N GLY A 313 -24.52 -2.32 -2.63
CA GLY A 313 -23.81 -1.29 -3.39
C GLY A 313 -22.88 -0.48 -2.45
N ILE A 314 -21.58 -0.58 -2.68
CA ILE A 314 -20.56 0.08 -1.84
C ILE A 314 -20.60 1.58 -2.00
N ASP A 315 -20.70 2.05 -3.24
CA ASP A 315 -20.77 3.49 -3.56
C ASP A 315 -21.93 4.17 -2.85
N ARG A 316 -23.12 3.57 -2.95
CA ARG A 316 -24.30 4.08 -2.28
C ARG A 316 -24.15 4.05 -0.77
N THR A 317 -23.56 3.02 -0.22
CA THR A 317 -23.29 2.91 1.22
C THR A 317 -22.32 4.00 1.68
N ALA A 318 -21.24 4.25 0.92
CA ALA A 318 -20.28 5.31 1.20
C ALA A 318 -20.93 6.70 1.11
N MET A 319 -21.72 6.94 0.06
CA MET A 319 -22.45 8.20 -0.11
C MET A 319 -23.39 8.48 1.07
N LEU A 320 -24.16 7.49 1.49
CA LEU A 320 -25.12 7.64 2.60
C LEU A 320 -24.40 7.85 3.94
N ARG A 321 -23.29 7.13 4.17
CA ARG A 321 -22.57 7.20 5.45
C ARG A 321 -21.81 8.50 5.63
N TYR A 322 -21.20 9.00 4.56
CA TYR A 322 -20.33 10.18 4.61
C TYR A 322 -20.96 11.45 4.06
N GLY A 323 -22.21 11.38 3.62
CA GLY A 323 -22.90 12.54 3.03
C GLY A 323 -22.29 13.01 1.70
N ILE A 324 -21.77 12.05 0.91
CA ILE A 324 -21.20 12.34 -0.41
C ILE A 324 -22.36 12.53 -1.39
N ASP A 325 -22.41 13.66 -2.05
CA ASP A 325 -23.50 14.10 -2.94
C ASP A 325 -23.33 13.64 -4.39
N ASP A 326 -22.13 13.19 -4.79
CA ASP A 326 -21.81 12.83 -6.16
C ASP A 326 -20.85 11.61 -6.16
N VAL A 327 -21.30 10.51 -6.78
CA VAL A 327 -20.55 9.23 -6.84
C VAL A 327 -19.19 9.38 -7.54
N ARG A 328 -19.09 10.28 -8.52
CA ARG A 328 -17.85 10.51 -9.29
C ARG A 328 -16.68 10.95 -8.40
N LYS A 329 -16.95 11.58 -7.24
CA LYS A 329 -15.93 11.95 -6.25
C LYS A 329 -15.16 10.75 -5.72
N LEU A 330 -15.76 9.56 -5.71
CA LEU A 330 -15.12 8.31 -5.29
C LEU A 330 -14.05 7.83 -6.30
N TYR A 331 -14.19 8.21 -7.58
CA TYR A 331 -13.38 7.69 -8.69
C TYR A 331 -12.41 8.71 -9.29
N THR A 332 -12.64 10.02 -9.12
CA THR A 332 -11.77 11.08 -9.67
C THR A 332 -10.40 11.20 -8.98
N ASN A 333 -10.22 10.50 -7.86
CA ASN A 333 -8.97 10.49 -7.08
C ASN A 333 -8.47 11.89 -6.68
N ASP A 334 -9.37 12.85 -6.42
CA ASP A 334 -9.02 14.18 -5.95
C ASP A 334 -8.43 14.11 -4.54
N VAL A 335 -7.17 14.48 -4.41
CA VAL A 335 -6.42 14.44 -3.14
C VAL A 335 -7.09 15.30 -2.05
N ARG A 336 -7.77 16.40 -2.43
CA ARG A 336 -8.49 17.28 -1.49
C ARG A 336 -9.70 16.56 -0.89
N PHE A 337 -10.40 15.77 -1.71
CA PHE A 337 -11.51 14.92 -1.27
C PHE A 337 -11.00 13.79 -0.37
N ILE A 338 -10.01 13.03 -0.81
CA ILE A 338 -9.48 11.87 -0.08
C ILE A 338 -8.90 12.28 1.28
N ARG A 339 -8.20 13.42 1.37
CA ARG A 339 -7.63 13.93 2.63
C ARG A 339 -8.63 14.18 3.74
N GLN A 340 -9.91 14.34 3.44
CA GLN A 340 -10.98 14.51 4.44
C GLN A 340 -11.15 13.23 5.28
N PHE A 341 -10.77 12.06 4.76
CA PHE A 341 -10.90 10.75 5.42
C PHE A 341 -9.62 10.31 6.15
N LYS A 342 -8.63 11.18 6.31
CA LYS A 342 -7.32 10.87 6.93
C LYS A 342 -7.42 10.32 8.36
N LYS A 343 -8.48 10.64 9.11
CA LYS A 343 -8.68 10.19 10.50
C LYS A 343 -9.39 8.83 10.59
N MET A 344 -9.81 8.26 9.46
CA MET A 344 -10.58 7.01 9.37
C MET A 344 -9.73 5.82 8.89
N SER A 345 -8.43 6.06 8.67
CA SER A 345 -7.47 5.07 8.18
C SER A 345 -6.54 4.59 9.30
#